data_0d8826f94f339eb56001e9f7696b8172
#
_entry.id   0d8826f94f339eb56001e9f7696b8172
#
_cell.length_a   1.000
_cell.length_b   1.000
_cell.length_c   1.000
_cell.angle_alpha   90.00
_cell.angle_beta   90.00
_cell.angle_gamma   90.00
#
_symmetry.space_group_name_H-M   'P 1'
#
loop_
_entity.id
_entity.type
_entity.pdbx_description
1 polymer ?
#
loop_
_entity_poly.entity_id
_entity_poly.type
_entity_poly.pdbx_seq_one_letter_code
_entity_poly.pdbx_strand_id
1 'polypeptide(L)'
;MVKINEKMPGIIVTGASGFIGRHFVIAVSGKFRLFCIARRSQKEAGVPENDHTHWLQADITKWENILRVIEYIRDHGGADFVLHLAGYYDFTLLENPVYEETNVVGTRYLLELSKLLKIKRFIFSSSLAACKFPSPGRALTEKSPLDADFPYAKSKRRAERIIKEYSETLPCSIVRLAAVYSDWCEYPILYMMLKSWLSNKKPLSRIVAGKGESAVPYLHIKDLIKLFLRMITISDTLPQLGVYIGGSQGSISHIDLFRTATRYYYGHDVKPLKMPKFLVRPGLYMLCFWGWLIGREVLEKPWMSEYIDKKLTIDASVTYKSLGWKPTPRYHVLRRLLFITEKMITHPNNWTFRNELMLQRVAYRQSTMMYDILTELRESSVDKLVNEVLKPENAARFPNYRKMDRDLLKWYITLNYQLVSSTVRYRDRAMIPNYAQVMAYRRFVEGFTAREVKDLMFLTAKTMEKSLLERPEFKDSKQRVDDYIILTAQLAIDEFEDTYEILKSYPPDQVAAVDTIKAISGSDDLKRIVLQLEDICSDSLSHQLSGLF
;
A
#
# COMPACT_ATOMS: atom_id res chain seq x y z
N MET A 1 -10.42 -39.24 -15.93
CA MET A 1 -10.30 -37.96 -15.23
C MET A 1 -11.03 -36.90 -16.06
N VAL A 2 -12.26 -36.60 -15.70
CA VAL A 2 -13.06 -35.54 -16.34
C VAL A 2 -12.51 -34.22 -15.80
N LYS A 3 -11.83 -33.41 -16.63
CA LYS A 3 -11.53 -32.02 -16.33
C LYS A 3 -12.85 -31.27 -16.29
N ILE A 4 -13.40 -31.07 -15.09
CA ILE A 4 -14.44 -30.08 -14.86
C ILE A 4 -13.78 -28.73 -15.13
N ASN A 5 -14.15 -28.11 -16.24
CA ASN A 5 -13.73 -26.79 -16.62
C ASN A 5 -14.55 -25.80 -15.75
N GLU A 6 -14.24 -25.71 -14.45
CA GLU A 6 -14.89 -24.74 -13.57
C GLU A 6 -14.45 -23.35 -14.02
N LYS A 7 -15.43 -22.64 -14.58
CA LYS A 7 -15.26 -21.26 -15.01
C LYS A 7 -14.82 -20.42 -13.79
N MET A 8 -13.62 -19.83 -13.85
CA MET A 8 -13.08 -18.99 -12.78
C MET A 8 -14.11 -17.93 -12.35
N PRO A 9 -14.49 -17.85 -11.06
CA PRO A 9 -15.52 -16.91 -10.61
C PRO A 9 -15.10 -15.46 -10.86
N GLY A 10 -16.06 -14.62 -11.26
CA GLY A 10 -15.86 -13.20 -11.51
C GLY A 10 -16.19 -12.36 -10.28
N ILE A 11 -15.31 -11.42 -9.91
CA ILE A 11 -15.52 -10.49 -8.81
C ILE A 11 -15.37 -9.06 -9.31
N ILE A 12 -16.37 -8.23 -9.09
CA ILE A 12 -16.29 -6.79 -9.28
C ILE A 12 -15.76 -6.18 -7.98
N VAL A 13 -14.63 -5.47 -8.05
CA VAL A 13 -14.02 -4.80 -6.91
C VAL A 13 -14.06 -3.30 -7.14
N THR A 14 -14.90 -2.57 -6.41
CA THR A 14 -14.90 -1.11 -6.46
C THR A 14 -13.94 -0.52 -5.44
N GLY A 15 -13.39 0.65 -5.71
CA GLY A 15 -12.33 1.20 -4.87
C GLY A 15 -11.03 0.37 -4.92
N ALA A 16 -10.82 -0.32 -6.05
CA ALA A 16 -9.68 -1.20 -6.27
C ALA A 16 -8.32 -0.51 -6.08
N SER A 17 -8.22 0.80 -6.37
CA SER A 17 -7.01 1.61 -6.15
C SER A 17 -6.82 2.08 -4.70
N GLY A 18 -7.79 1.83 -3.81
CA GLY A 18 -7.71 2.19 -2.39
C GLY A 18 -6.88 1.20 -1.57
N PHE A 19 -6.65 1.51 -0.29
CA PHE A 19 -5.87 0.67 0.63
C PHE A 19 -6.35 -0.79 0.67
N ILE A 20 -7.63 -1.01 1.00
CA ILE A 20 -8.19 -2.36 1.10
C ILE A 20 -8.27 -3.02 -0.29
N GLY A 21 -8.72 -2.26 -1.31
CA GLY A 21 -8.92 -2.75 -2.66
C GLY A 21 -7.64 -3.30 -3.30
N ARG A 22 -6.56 -2.53 -3.30
CA ARG A 22 -5.27 -2.97 -3.87
C ARG A 22 -4.71 -4.21 -3.16
N HIS A 23 -4.79 -4.26 -1.83
CA HIS A 23 -4.34 -5.44 -1.08
C HIS A 23 -5.19 -6.68 -1.40
N PHE A 24 -6.51 -6.50 -1.57
CA PHE A 24 -7.39 -7.60 -1.98
C PHE A 24 -7.04 -8.08 -3.39
N VAL A 25 -6.98 -7.17 -4.37
CA VAL A 25 -6.69 -7.50 -5.78
C VAL A 25 -5.35 -8.24 -5.90
N ILE A 26 -4.29 -7.74 -5.26
CA ILE A 26 -2.97 -8.39 -5.26
C ILE A 26 -3.04 -9.81 -4.63
N ALA A 27 -3.72 -9.95 -3.50
CA ALA A 27 -3.77 -11.23 -2.78
C ALA A 27 -4.58 -12.33 -3.49
N VAL A 28 -5.51 -11.95 -4.37
CA VAL A 28 -6.37 -12.90 -5.09
C VAL A 28 -6.06 -12.99 -6.59
N SER A 29 -5.04 -12.27 -7.04
CA SER A 29 -4.54 -12.29 -8.43
C SER A 29 -4.32 -13.74 -8.90
N GLY A 30 -4.79 -14.04 -10.11
CA GLY A 30 -4.71 -15.39 -10.70
C GLY A 30 -5.68 -16.44 -10.14
N LYS A 31 -6.46 -16.12 -9.09
CA LYS A 31 -7.46 -17.03 -8.50
C LYS A 31 -8.89 -16.72 -8.92
N PHE A 32 -9.15 -15.49 -9.35
CA PHE A 32 -10.44 -14.97 -9.75
C PHE A 32 -10.28 -14.10 -11.00
N ARG A 33 -11.32 -14.04 -11.79
CA ARG A 33 -11.45 -13.02 -12.82
C ARG A 33 -11.93 -11.73 -12.14
N LEU A 34 -11.08 -10.69 -12.14
CA LEU A 34 -11.30 -9.45 -11.41
C LEU A 34 -11.72 -8.32 -12.35
N PHE A 35 -12.79 -7.63 -12.02
CA PHE A 35 -13.21 -6.38 -12.65
C PHE A 35 -13.01 -5.26 -11.66
N CYS A 36 -11.88 -4.58 -11.78
CA CYS A 36 -11.42 -3.57 -10.83
C CYS A 36 -11.90 -2.19 -11.25
N ILE A 37 -12.81 -1.59 -10.48
CA ILE A 37 -13.37 -0.26 -10.76
C ILE A 37 -12.66 0.77 -9.87
N ALA A 38 -11.99 1.75 -10.49
CA ALA A 38 -11.28 2.82 -9.80
C ALA A 38 -11.22 4.09 -10.65
N ARG A 39 -11.05 5.26 -10.02
CA ARG A 39 -10.83 6.54 -10.73
C ARG A 39 -9.40 6.67 -11.25
N ARG A 40 -8.42 6.10 -10.53
CA ARG A 40 -7.01 6.06 -10.91
C ARG A 40 -6.74 4.89 -11.86
N SER A 41 -5.74 5.03 -12.71
CA SER A 41 -5.23 3.94 -13.54
C SER A 41 -4.65 2.80 -12.68
N GLN A 42 -4.50 1.62 -13.25
CA GLN A 42 -3.90 0.45 -12.58
C GLN A 42 -2.46 0.72 -12.14
N LYS A 43 -1.69 1.39 -13.01
CA LYS A 43 -0.32 1.81 -12.76
C LYS A 43 -0.21 2.78 -11.56
N GLU A 44 -1.04 3.83 -11.52
CA GLU A 44 -1.10 4.76 -10.37
C GLU A 44 -1.51 4.08 -9.07
N ALA A 45 -2.33 3.03 -9.16
CA ALA A 45 -2.74 2.24 -8.01
C ALA A 45 -1.63 1.30 -7.51
N GLY A 46 -0.58 1.07 -8.31
CA GLY A 46 0.48 0.13 -8.02
C GLY A 46 -0.02 -1.31 -7.95
N VAL A 47 -0.94 -1.70 -8.83
CA VAL A 47 -1.48 -3.05 -8.94
C VAL A 47 -0.86 -3.72 -10.17
N PRO A 48 -0.18 -4.86 -10.03
CA PRO A 48 0.42 -5.57 -11.15
C PRO A 48 -0.60 -5.96 -12.21
N GLU A 49 -0.21 -5.87 -13.49
CA GLU A 49 -1.00 -6.34 -14.60
C GLU A 49 -0.96 -7.87 -14.68
N ASN A 50 -2.08 -8.48 -15.02
CA ASN A 50 -2.19 -9.92 -15.30
C ASN A 50 -3.46 -10.20 -16.15
N ASP A 51 -3.48 -11.35 -16.81
CA ASP A 51 -4.53 -11.73 -17.78
C ASP A 51 -5.94 -11.87 -17.17
N HIS A 52 -6.04 -11.99 -15.84
CA HIS A 52 -7.31 -12.17 -15.14
C HIS A 52 -7.79 -10.90 -14.44
N THR A 53 -7.08 -9.78 -14.59
CA THR A 53 -7.44 -8.50 -13.96
C THR A 53 -7.80 -7.47 -15.02
N HIS A 54 -9.09 -7.18 -15.13
CA HIS A 54 -9.64 -6.13 -15.99
C HIS A 54 -9.75 -4.84 -15.18
N TRP A 55 -8.93 -3.84 -15.51
CA TRP A 55 -8.97 -2.55 -14.83
C TRP A 55 -9.86 -1.57 -15.58
N LEU A 56 -10.94 -1.14 -14.92
CA LEU A 56 -11.96 -0.26 -15.48
C LEU A 56 -11.87 1.12 -14.81
N GLN A 57 -11.28 2.06 -15.52
CA GLN A 57 -11.17 3.43 -15.00
C GLN A 57 -12.52 4.13 -15.12
N ALA A 58 -13.23 4.22 -13.97
CA ALA A 58 -14.58 4.75 -13.91
C ALA A 58 -14.88 5.42 -12.56
N ASP A 59 -15.74 6.44 -12.61
CA ASP A 59 -16.32 7.09 -11.43
C ASP A 59 -17.69 6.48 -11.16
N ILE A 60 -17.85 5.87 -9.98
CA ILE A 60 -19.09 5.21 -9.56
C ILE A 60 -20.23 6.19 -9.31
N THR A 61 -19.96 7.49 -9.23
CA THR A 61 -20.97 8.54 -9.07
C THR A 61 -21.65 8.93 -10.39
N LYS A 62 -21.12 8.44 -11.52
CA LYS A 62 -21.60 8.73 -12.87
C LYS A 62 -22.25 7.50 -13.48
N TRP A 63 -23.57 7.58 -13.71
CA TRP A 63 -24.34 6.45 -14.23
C TRP A 63 -23.86 5.99 -15.62
N GLU A 64 -23.44 6.91 -16.47
CA GLU A 64 -22.90 6.61 -17.80
C GLU A 64 -21.61 5.76 -17.73
N ASN A 65 -20.79 5.98 -16.69
CA ASN A 65 -19.62 5.14 -16.46
C ASN A 65 -20.05 3.72 -16.05
N ILE A 66 -21.07 3.61 -15.20
CA ILE A 66 -21.59 2.32 -14.74
C ILE A 66 -22.20 1.52 -15.90
N LEU A 67 -22.90 2.16 -16.83
CA LEU A 67 -23.43 1.49 -18.02
C LEU A 67 -22.30 0.87 -18.87
N ARG A 68 -21.23 1.62 -19.14
CA ARG A 68 -20.06 1.11 -19.87
C ARG A 68 -19.39 -0.07 -19.13
N VAL A 69 -19.32 0.00 -17.82
CA VAL A 69 -18.79 -1.08 -16.98
C VAL A 69 -19.67 -2.33 -17.09
N ILE A 70 -21.00 -2.18 -17.09
CA ILE A 70 -21.95 -3.31 -17.24
C ILE A 70 -21.74 -4.00 -18.58
N GLU A 71 -21.69 -3.25 -19.68
CA GLU A 71 -21.46 -3.76 -21.03
C GLU A 71 -20.15 -4.53 -21.10
N TYR A 72 -19.06 -3.91 -20.65
CA TYR A 72 -17.76 -4.56 -20.62
C TYR A 72 -17.76 -5.88 -19.85
N ILE A 73 -18.34 -5.91 -18.65
CA ILE A 73 -18.39 -7.12 -17.83
C ILE A 73 -19.22 -8.22 -18.51
N ARG A 74 -20.33 -7.89 -19.17
CA ARG A 74 -21.13 -8.86 -19.93
C ARG A 74 -20.34 -9.51 -21.06
N ASP A 75 -19.62 -8.70 -21.83
CA ASP A 75 -18.81 -9.16 -22.97
C ASP A 75 -17.63 -10.01 -22.54
N HIS A 76 -17.14 -9.83 -21.28
CA HIS A 76 -16.04 -10.60 -20.70
C HIS A 76 -16.50 -11.72 -19.75
N GLY A 77 -17.71 -12.24 -19.97
CA GLY A 77 -18.20 -13.45 -19.31
C GLY A 77 -18.90 -13.26 -17.98
N GLY A 78 -19.28 -12.03 -17.63
CA GLY A 78 -20.07 -11.71 -16.44
C GLY A 78 -19.27 -11.76 -15.14
N ALA A 79 -19.92 -11.46 -14.03
CA ALA A 79 -19.36 -11.55 -12.68
C ALA A 79 -20.34 -12.26 -11.74
N ASP A 80 -19.80 -12.87 -10.68
CA ASP A 80 -20.59 -13.59 -9.67
C ASP A 80 -20.78 -12.77 -8.40
N PHE A 81 -19.79 -11.94 -8.04
CA PHE A 81 -19.76 -11.20 -6.79
C PHE A 81 -19.41 -9.74 -7.01
N VAL A 82 -19.92 -8.89 -6.12
CA VAL A 82 -19.46 -7.51 -5.95
C VAL A 82 -18.86 -7.33 -4.58
N LEU A 83 -17.62 -6.85 -4.53
CA LEU A 83 -16.96 -6.36 -3.32
C LEU A 83 -16.88 -4.84 -3.39
N HIS A 84 -17.81 -4.17 -2.72
CA HIS A 84 -17.93 -2.73 -2.76
C HIS A 84 -17.10 -2.09 -1.64
N LEU A 85 -15.89 -1.65 -2.00
CA LEU A 85 -14.93 -1.00 -1.11
C LEU A 85 -14.79 0.50 -1.38
N ALA A 86 -15.34 1.00 -2.47
CA ALA A 86 -15.33 2.42 -2.77
C ALA A 86 -16.10 3.19 -1.70
N GLY A 87 -15.53 4.29 -1.25
CA GLY A 87 -16.13 5.16 -0.27
C GLY A 87 -15.25 6.38 -0.03
N TYR A 88 -15.89 7.48 0.29
CA TYR A 88 -15.22 8.72 0.69
C TYR A 88 -15.20 8.82 2.22
N TYR A 89 -14.06 9.18 2.76
CA TYR A 89 -13.86 9.52 4.17
C TYR A 89 -12.77 10.58 4.29
N ASP A 90 -13.01 11.61 5.05
CA ASP A 90 -12.00 12.56 5.48
C ASP A 90 -12.02 12.75 7.00
N PHE A 91 -10.91 13.24 7.55
CA PHE A 91 -10.73 13.43 8.99
C PHE A 91 -11.19 14.80 9.47
N THR A 92 -11.76 15.63 8.59
CA THR A 92 -12.23 16.98 8.97
C THR A 92 -13.54 16.92 9.75
N LEU A 93 -14.35 15.89 9.53
CA LEU A 93 -15.73 15.72 9.98
C LEU A 93 -16.67 16.87 9.50
N LEU A 94 -16.26 17.62 8.49
CA LEU A 94 -17.09 18.67 7.89
C LEU A 94 -18.08 18.06 6.89
N GLU A 95 -19.21 18.74 6.70
CA GLU A 95 -20.15 18.39 5.63
C GLU A 95 -19.46 18.55 4.26
N ASN A 96 -19.63 17.52 3.42
CA ASN A 96 -19.06 17.49 2.07
C ASN A 96 -20.02 16.71 1.15
N PRO A 97 -20.46 17.28 0.02
CA PRO A 97 -21.34 16.62 -0.93
C PRO A 97 -20.83 15.24 -1.41
N VAL A 98 -19.51 15.06 -1.45
CA VAL A 98 -18.87 13.80 -1.87
C VAL A 98 -19.28 12.63 -0.98
N TYR A 99 -19.67 12.85 0.28
CA TYR A 99 -20.25 11.79 1.12
C TYR A 99 -21.55 11.24 0.54
N GLU A 100 -22.44 12.11 0.08
CA GLU A 100 -23.69 11.70 -0.54
C GLU A 100 -23.44 11.07 -1.91
N GLU A 101 -22.68 11.74 -2.75
CA GLU A 101 -22.41 11.29 -4.12
C GLU A 101 -21.72 9.92 -4.15
N THR A 102 -20.64 9.74 -3.39
CA THR A 102 -19.85 8.51 -3.44
C THR A 102 -20.45 7.40 -2.59
N ASN A 103 -20.79 7.70 -1.31
CA ASN A 103 -21.17 6.66 -0.37
C ASN A 103 -22.63 6.24 -0.50
N VAL A 104 -23.51 7.09 -1.03
CA VAL A 104 -24.95 6.84 -1.13
C VAL A 104 -25.35 6.60 -2.59
N VAL A 105 -25.18 7.59 -3.45
CA VAL A 105 -25.55 7.49 -4.88
C VAL A 105 -24.70 6.43 -5.59
N GLY A 106 -23.37 6.45 -5.40
CA GLY A 106 -22.49 5.42 -5.96
C GLY A 106 -22.86 4.01 -5.50
N THR A 107 -23.20 3.82 -4.21
CA THR A 107 -23.69 2.52 -3.70
C THR A 107 -24.99 2.11 -4.40
N ARG A 108 -25.95 3.02 -4.61
CA ARG A 108 -27.20 2.73 -5.33
C ARG A 108 -26.91 2.27 -6.76
N TYR A 109 -26.04 2.95 -7.48
CA TYR A 109 -25.67 2.57 -8.85
C TYR A 109 -25.01 1.19 -8.91
N LEU A 110 -24.20 0.83 -7.93
CA LEU A 110 -23.57 -0.50 -7.84
C LEU A 110 -24.60 -1.60 -7.50
N LEU A 111 -25.65 -1.29 -6.75
CA LEU A 111 -26.78 -2.21 -6.51
C LEU A 111 -27.58 -2.43 -7.79
N GLU A 112 -27.86 -1.39 -8.58
CA GLU A 112 -28.50 -1.52 -9.89
C GLU A 112 -27.64 -2.34 -10.87
N LEU A 113 -26.34 -2.05 -10.96
CA LEU A 113 -25.39 -2.86 -11.71
C LEU A 113 -25.48 -4.34 -11.29
N SER A 114 -25.53 -4.60 -9.99
CA SER A 114 -25.59 -5.95 -9.45
C SER A 114 -26.86 -6.70 -9.86
N LYS A 115 -28.01 -6.03 -9.89
CA LYS A 115 -29.28 -6.59 -10.40
C LYS A 115 -29.20 -6.88 -11.89
N LEU A 116 -28.71 -5.93 -12.69
CA LEU A 116 -28.58 -6.05 -14.13
C LEU A 116 -27.62 -7.17 -14.57
N LEU A 117 -26.58 -7.44 -13.78
CA LEU A 117 -25.61 -8.52 -13.99
C LEU A 117 -25.99 -9.83 -13.29
N LYS A 118 -27.11 -9.88 -12.56
CA LYS A 118 -27.58 -11.05 -11.78
C LYS A 118 -26.49 -11.57 -10.83
N ILE A 119 -25.87 -10.66 -10.08
CA ILE A 119 -24.81 -10.97 -9.10
C ILE A 119 -25.36 -11.89 -8.01
N LYS A 120 -24.59 -12.94 -7.65
CA LYS A 120 -24.95 -13.90 -6.59
C LYS A 120 -24.97 -13.26 -5.22
N ARG A 121 -24.00 -12.35 -4.93
CA ARG A 121 -23.95 -11.62 -3.67
C ARG A 121 -23.22 -10.29 -3.78
N PHE A 122 -23.81 -9.28 -3.16
CA PHE A 122 -23.22 -7.95 -2.97
C PHE A 122 -22.62 -7.84 -1.57
N ILE A 123 -21.30 -7.64 -1.47
CA ILE A 123 -20.56 -7.49 -0.19
C ILE A 123 -20.16 -6.03 -0.04
N PHE A 124 -20.66 -5.38 1.00
CA PHE A 124 -20.46 -3.96 1.28
C PHE A 124 -19.57 -3.71 2.48
N SER A 125 -18.55 -2.89 2.31
CA SER A 125 -17.73 -2.39 3.43
C SER A 125 -18.40 -1.21 4.12
N SER A 126 -19.02 -1.47 5.27
CA SER A 126 -19.50 -0.46 6.21
C SER A 126 -18.44 -0.18 7.29
N SER A 127 -18.79 0.51 8.35
CA SER A 127 -17.83 0.91 9.40
C SER A 127 -18.45 0.89 10.78
N LEU A 128 -17.71 0.41 11.77
CA LEU A 128 -18.06 0.54 13.19
C LEU A 128 -18.05 2.00 13.68
N ALA A 129 -17.31 2.87 13.01
CA ALA A 129 -17.34 4.31 13.29
C ALA A 129 -18.70 4.95 13.03
N ALA A 130 -19.61 4.29 12.33
CA ALA A 130 -20.98 4.75 12.15
C ALA A 130 -21.88 4.50 13.38
N CYS A 131 -21.41 3.73 14.36
CA CYS A 131 -22.07 3.54 15.65
C CYS A 131 -21.54 4.53 16.68
N LYS A 132 -22.37 4.94 17.65
CA LYS A 132 -21.88 5.62 18.86
C LYS A 132 -21.05 4.67 19.71
N PHE A 133 -20.15 5.25 20.50
CA PHE A 133 -19.42 4.49 21.50
C PHE A 133 -20.39 3.86 22.49
N PRO A 134 -20.28 2.57 22.80
CA PRO A 134 -21.17 1.91 23.74
C PRO A 134 -20.96 2.44 25.17
N SER A 135 -21.97 2.31 26.00
CA SER A 135 -21.86 2.62 27.43
C SER A 135 -20.78 1.74 28.10
N PRO A 136 -20.14 2.20 29.19
CA PRO A 136 -19.13 1.41 29.91
C PRO A 136 -19.64 -0.01 30.24
N GLY A 137 -18.78 -1.01 29.96
CA GLY A 137 -19.11 -2.43 30.15
C GLY A 137 -19.96 -3.07 29.06
N ARG A 138 -20.41 -2.32 28.07
CA ARG A 138 -21.12 -2.85 26.89
C ARG A 138 -20.21 -2.93 25.68
N ALA A 139 -20.60 -3.78 24.73
CA ALA A 139 -19.92 -3.93 23.43
C ALA A 139 -20.89 -3.72 22.26
N LEU A 140 -20.39 -3.22 21.14
CA LEU A 140 -21.12 -3.19 19.88
C LEU A 140 -21.20 -4.62 19.32
N THR A 141 -22.35 -4.94 18.75
CA THR A 141 -22.64 -6.21 18.09
C THR A 141 -23.14 -5.95 16.67
N GLU A 142 -23.38 -7.00 15.90
CA GLU A 142 -23.97 -6.92 14.56
C GLU A 142 -25.34 -6.20 14.57
N LYS A 143 -26.05 -6.24 15.70
CA LYS A 143 -27.38 -5.62 15.89
C LYS A 143 -27.32 -4.16 16.36
N SER A 144 -26.13 -3.64 16.69
CA SER A 144 -25.98 -2.27 17.18
C SER A 144 -26.41 -1.25 16.12
N PRO A 145 -27.12 -0.17 16.53
CA PRO A 145 -27.58 0.85 15.61
C PRO A 145 -26.43 1.68 15.04
N LEU A 146 -26.60 2.22 13.83
CA LEU A 146 -25.72 3.22 13.23
C LEU A 146 -26.20 4.60 13.65
N ASP A 147 -25.88 5.05 14.84
CA ASP A 147 -26.43 6.23 15.49
C ASP A 147 -25.43 7.37 15.71
N ALA A 148 -24.17 7.21 15.26
CA ALA A 148 -23.21 8.31 15.25
C ALA A 148 -23.65 9.45 14.34
N ASP A 149 -23.37 10.70 14.76
CA ASP A 149 -23.95 11.91 14.15
C ASP A 149 -22.89 12.80 13.48
N PHE A 150 -22.06 12.22 12.62
CA PHE A 150 -21.15 12.99 11.76
C PHE A 150 -21.32 12.54 10.28
N PRO A 151 -20.90 13.37 9.31
CA PRO A 151 -21.27 13.20 7.90
C PRO A 151 -20.98 11.80 7.34
N TYR A 152 -19.80 11.25 7.61
CA TYR A 152 -19.45 9.89 7.20
C TYR A 152 -20.39 8.83 7.79
N ALA A 153 -20.68 8.92 9.09
CA ALA A 153 -21.59 7.97 9.76
C ALA A 153 -23.00 8.03 9.16
N LYS A 154 -23.51 9.24 8.91
CA LYS A 154 -24.80 9.46 8.23
C LYS A 154 -24.81 8.83 6.85
N SER A 155 -23.74 9.01 6.05
CA SER A 155 -23.65 8.43 4.71
C SER A 155 -23.63 6.89 4.74
N LYS A 156 -22.86 6.27 5.65
CA LYS A 156 -22.86 4.80 5.82
C LYS A 156 -24.21 4.26 6.29
N ARG A 157 -24.89 4.95 7.19
CA ARG A 157 -26.25 4.60 7.62
C ARG A 157 -27.26 4.63 6.46
N ARG A 158 -27.19 5.65 5.60
CA ARG A 158 -28.02 5.74 4.39
C ARG A 158 -27.72 4.61 3.43
N ALA A 159 -26.44 4.32 3.19
CA ALA A 159 -26.04 3.22 2.33
C ALA A 159 -26.54 1.86 2.85
N GLU A 160 -26.40 1.56 4.15
CA GLU A 160 -26.93 0.32 4.73
C GLU A 160 -28.47 0.23 4.61
N ARG A 161 -29.18 1.36 4.69
CA ARG A 161 -30.65 1.38 4.47
C ARG A 161 -30.99 0.99 3.04
N ILE A 162 -30.33 1.60 2.05
CA ILE A 162 -30.55 1.27 0.64
C ILE A 162 -30.23 -0.21 0.38
N ILE A 163 -29.12 -0.73 0.90
CA ILE A 163 -28.76 -2.14 0.76
C ILE A 163 -29.85 -3.05 1.35
N LYS A 164 -30.43 -2.67 2.48
CA LYS A 164 -31.53 -3.42 3.09
C LYS A 164 -32.76 -3.47 2.19
N GLU A 165 -33.11 -2.37 1.53
CA GLU A 165 -34.21 -2.31 0.54
C GLU A 165 -33.93 -3.25 -0.65
N TYR A 166 -32.71 -3.22 -1.20
CA TYR A 166 -32.33 -4.08 -2.32
C TYR A 166 -32.18 -5.55 -1.94
N SER A 167 -31.99 -5.85 -0.67
CA SER A 167 -31.79 -7.22 -0.18
C SER A 167 -33.02 -8.12 -0.34
N GLU A 168 -34.17 -7.59 -0.67
CA GLU A 168 -35.36 -8.39 -1.01
C GLU A 168 -35.13 -9.24 -2.29
N THR A 169 -34.34 -8.72 -3.23
CA THR A 169 -34.11 -9.37 -4.55
C THR A 169 -32.66 -9.71 -4.82
N LEU A 170 -31.72 -9.12 -4.09
CA LEU A 170 -30.28 -9.31 -4.24
C LEU A 170 -29.67 -9.75 -2.92
N PRO A 171 -29.03 -10.93 -2.83
CA PRO A 171 -28.34 -11.33 -1.61
C PRO A 171 -27.24 -10.33 -1.23
N CYS A 172 -27.30 -9.80 0.01
CA CYS A 172 -26.41 -8.75 0.48
C CYS A 172 -25.70 -9.14 1.78
N SER A 173 -24.45 -8.74 1.89
CA SER A 173 -23.66 -8.88 3.11
C SER A 173 -23.02 -7.53 3.47
N ILE A 174 -23.31 -7.02 4.65
CA ILE A 174 -22.77 -5.77 5.18
C ILE A 174 -21.68 -6.12 6.18
N VAL A 175 -20.46 -5.62 5.96
CA VAL A 175 -19.32 -5.82 6.86
C VAL A 175 -18.94 -4.49 7.51
N ARG A 176 -19.23 -4.34 8.81
CA ARG A 176 -18.86 -3.17 9.61
C ARG A 176 -17.42 -3.32 10.07
N LEU A 177 -16.53 -2.58 9.42
CA LEU A 177 -15.09 -2.70 9.63
C LEU A 177 -14.63 -1.96 10.88
N ALA A 178 -13.74 -2.61 11.63
CA ALA A 178 -12.89 -2.02 12.64
C ALA A 178 -11.78 -1.14 12.00
N ALA A 179 -10.84 -0.65 12.81
CA ALA A 179 -9.64 0.02 12.33
C ALA A 179 -8.76 -0.98 11.54
N VAL A 180 -8.81 -0.91 10.21
CA VAL A 180 -8.02 -1.79 9.35
C VAL A 180 -6.62 -1.23 9.18
N TYR A 181 -5.60 -2.07 9.38
CA TYR A 181 -4.19 -1.69 9.28
C TYR A 181 -3.35 -2.78 8.58
N SER A 182 -2.13 -2.43 8.16
CA SER A 182 -1.16 -3.34 7.56
C SER A 182 0.16 -3.35 8.33
N ASP A 183 1.13 -4.14 7.88
CA ASP A 183 2.50 -4.12 8.40
C ASP A 183 3.23 -2.79 8.11
N TRP A 184 2.70 -1.97 7.21
CA TRP A 184 3.16 -0.61 6.96
C TRP A 184 2.40 0.45 7.77
N CYS A 185 1.54 0.06 8.69
CA CYS A 185 0.56 0.86 9.41
C CYS A 185 -0.69 1.18 8.55
N GLU A 186 -0.62 2.11 7.62
CA GLU A 186 -1.65 2.52 6.65
C GLU A 186 -3.04 2.78 7.27
N TYR A 187 -3.08 3.05 8.57
CA TYR A 187 -4.26 3.53 9.29
C TYR A 187 -3.94 4.89 9.94
N PRO A 188 -4.60 5.98 9.51
CA PRO A 188 -4.22 7.33 9.86
C PRO A 188 -4.07 7.62 11.35
N ILE A 189 -5.01 7.16 12.18
CA ILE A 189 -4.96 7.43 13.63
C ILE A 189 -3.78 6.71 14.29
N LEU A 190 -3.53 5.45 13.94
CA LEU A 190 -2.37 4.70 14.44
C LEU A 190 -1.05 5.35 13.97
N TYR A 191 -1.00 5.77 12.71
CA TYR A 191 0.15 6.50 12.17
C TYR A 191 0.46 7.78 12.94
N MET A 192 -0.57 8.61 13.21
CA MET A 192 -0.42 9.84 13.98
C MET A 192 0.15 9.55 15.38
N MET A 193 -0.42 8.56 16.09
CA MET A 193 0.04 8.15 17.41
C MET A 193 1.49 7.67 17.38
N LEU A 194 1.85 6.77 16.47
CA LEU A 194 3.21 6.24 16.35
C LEU A 194 4.21 7.36 15.98
N LYS A 195 3.86 8.20 15.01
CA LYS A 195 4.71 9.35 14.61
C LYS A 195 4.95 10.32 15.76
N SER A 196 3.94 10.55 16.62
CA SER A 196 4.07 11.40 17.81
C SER A 196 4.92 10.72 18.90
N TRP A 197 4.58 9.48 19.28
CA TRP A 197 5.20 8.78 20.40
C TRP A 197 6.64 8.32 20.14
N LEU A 198 6.95 7.98 18.89
CA LEU A 198 8.28 7.49 18.47
C LEU A 198 9.17 8.61 17.92
N SER A 199 8.80 9.88 18.15
CA SER A 199 9.62 11.03 17.81
C SER A 199 10.65 11.33 18.93
N ASN A 200 11.79 11.95 18.56
CA ASN A 200 12.82 12.36 19.52
C ASN A 200 12.45 13.62 20.33
N LYS A 201 11.19 14.09 20.26
CA LYS A 201 10.73 15.33 20.90
C LYS A 201 10.30 15.11 22.35
N LYS A 202 11.22 14.68 23.22
CA LYS A 202 10.95 14.60 24.68
C LYS A 202 10.73 16.01 25.27
N PRO A 203 9.74 16.23 26.17
CA PRO A 203 8.84 15.22 26.77
C PRO A 203 7.53 14.97 25.97
N LEU A 204 7.27 15.73 24.90
CA LEU A 204 6.00 15.71 24.15
C LEU A 204 5.68 14.32 23.56
N SER A 205 6.71 13.56 23.14
CA SER A 205 6.53 12.20 22.63
C SER A 205 6.00 11.19 23.66
N ARG A 206 5.97 11.56 24.96
CA ARG A 206 5.46 10.70 26.02
C ARG A 206 4.00 10.98 26.39
N ILE A 207 3.38 11.98 25.75
CA ILE A 207 2.02 12.39 26.09
C ILE A 207 1.01 11.35 25.61
N VAL A 208 0.16 10.92 26.54
CA VAL A 208 -1.04 10.12 26.28
C VAL A 208 -2.23 10.86 26.85
N ALA A 209 -3.26 11.09 26.04
CA ALA A 209 -4.44 11.85 26.44
C ALA A 209 -5.29 11.09 27.47
N GLY A 210 -5.80 11.80 28.46
CA GLY A 210 -6.62 11.25 29.54
C GLY A 210 -5.87 10.22 30.40
N LYS A 211 -6.56 9.16 30.75
CA LYS A 211 -5.98 7.98 31.43
C LYS A 211 -5.25 7.03 30.46
N GLY A 212 -5.37 7.28 29.15
CA GLY A 212 -4.90 6.38 28.09
C GLY A 212 -5.86 5.23 27.79
N GLU A 213 -7.09 5.31 28.29
CA GLU A 213 -8.10 4.24 28.18
C GLU A 213 -8.92 4.33 26.88
N SER A 214 -8.76 5.39 26.08
CA SER A 214 -9.34 5.45 24.73
C SER A 214 -8.97 4.18 23.97
N ALA A 215 -9.96 3.47 23.44
CA ALA A 215 -9.71 2.17 22.83
C ALA A 215 -10.60 1.95 21.60
N VAL A 216 -10.04 1.32 20.58
CA VAL A 216 -10.75 0.90 19.37
C VAL A 216 -10.38 -0.54 18.99
N PRO A 217 -11.27 -1.26 18.28
CA PRO A 217 -10.94 -2.57 17.74
C PRO A 217 -10.08 -2.41 16.48
N TYR A 218 -9.20 -3.37 16.25
CA TYR A 218 -8.33 -3.42 15.07
C TYR A 218 -8.55 -4.70 14.26
N LEU A 219 -8.26 -4.64 12.96
CA LEU A 219 -8.21 -5.82 12.10
C LEU A 219 -7.05 -5.66 11.10
N HIS A 220 -6.20 -6.68 11.02
CA HIS A 220 -5.13 -6.69 10.03
C HIS A 220 -5.68 -6.96 8.63
N ILE A 221 -5.15 -6.26 7.63
CA ILE A 221 -5.60 -6.38 6.23
C ILE A 221 -5.61 -7.82 5.71
N LYS A 222 -4.64 -8.64 6.09
CA LYS A 222 -4.59 -10.06 5.69
C LYS A 222 -5.77 -10.88 6.23
N ASP A 223 -6.25 -10.57 7.44
CA ASP A 223 -7.42 -11.24 8.00
C ASP A 223 -8.72 -10.70 7.40
N LEU A 224 -8.78 -9.42 7.05
CA LEU A 224 -9.91 -8.86 6.31
C LEU A 224 -10.06 -9.51 4.92
N ILE A 225 -8.96 -9.72 4.21
CA ILE A 225 -8.98 -10.44 2.93
C ILE A 225 -9.52 -11.87 3.10
N LYS A 226 -9.06 -12.59 4.14
CA LYS A 226 -9.60 -13.93 4.46
C LYS A 226 -11.09 -13.89 4.78
N LEU A 227 -11.57 -12.87 5.48
CA LEU A 227 -12.99 -12.67 5.78
C LEU A 227 -13.79 -12.55 4.48
N PHE A 228 -13.38 -11.68 3.56
CA PHE A 228 -14.05 -11.52 2.27
C PHE A 228 -14.03 -12.80 1.43
N LEU A 229 -12.87 -13.47 1.36
CA LEU A 229 -12.76 -14.76 0.67
C LEU A 229 -13.67 -15.83 1.28
N ARG A 230 -13.75 -15.89 2.61
CA ARG A 230 -14.64 -16.80 3.30
C ARG A 230 -16.10 -16.55 2.95
N MET A 231 -16.53 -15.27 2.93
CA MET A 231 -17.90 -14.91 2.56
C MET A 231 -18.22 -15.27 1.10
N ILE A 232 -17.27 -15.12 0.19
CA ILE A 232 -17.40 -15.55 -1.21
C ILE A 232 -17.56 -17.08 -1.28
N THR A 233 -16.68 -17.82 -0.58
CA THR A 233 -16.67 -19.28 -0.61
C THR A 233 -17.97 -19.91 -0.07
N ILE A 234 -18.55 -19.33 0.98
CA ILE A 234 -19.78 -19.86 1.61
C ILE A 234 -21.03 -19.06 1.23
N SER A 235 -20.97 -18.28 0.15
CA SER A 235 -22.02 -17.35 -0.26
C SER A 235 -23.41 -17.94 -0.27
N ASP A 236 -23.56 -19.19 -0.74
CA ASP A 236 -24.84 -19.85 -0.89
C ASP A 236 -25.48 -20.26 0.46
N THR A 237 -24.68 -20.32 1.53
CA THR A 237 -25.14 -20.64 2.88
C THR A 237 -25.45 -19.41 3.73
N LEU A 238 -25.09 -18.22 3.25
CA LEU A 238 -25.32 -16.97 3.96
C LEU A 238 -26.77 -16.50 3.77
N PRO A 239 -27.36 -15.83 4.79
CA PRO A 239 -28.71 -15.30 4.68
C PRO A 239 -28.82 -14.25 3.55
N GLN A 240 -30.06 -14.01 3.11
CA GLN A 240 -30.39 -13.02 2.09
C GLN A 240 -29.82 -11.63 2.44
N LEU A 241 -29.92 -11.22 3.70
CA LEU A 241 -29.23 -10.07 4.28
C LEU A 241 -28.49 -10.48 5.53
N GLY A 242 -27.14 -10.32 5.53
CA GLY A 242 -26.31 -10.54 6.70
C GLY A 242 -25.55 -9.28 7.10
N VAL A 243 -25.49 -9.00 8.39
CA VAL A 243 -24.60 -7.95 8.95
C VAL A 243 -23.51 -8.62 9.78
N TYR A 244 -22.27 -8.23 9.54
CA TYR A 244 -21.08 -8.85 10.12
C TYR A 244 -20.12 -7.80 10.66
N ILE A 245 -19.31 -8.16 11.64
CA ILE A 245 -18.26 -7.30 12.20
C ILE A 245 -16.89 -7.78 11.70
N GLY A 246 -16.21 -6.94 10.93
CA GLY A 246 -14.82 -7.14 10.50
C GLY A 246 -13.84 -6.55 11.53
N GLY A 247 -13.63 -7.23 12.66
CA GLY A 247 -12.76 -6.75 13.74
C GLY A 247 -12.29 -7.87 14.67
N SER A 248 -11.23 -7.60 15.44
CA SER A 248 -10.80 -8.46 16.54
C SER A 248 -11.65 -8.21 17.77
N GLN A 249 -11.99 -9.26 18.51
CA GLN A 249 -12.79 -9.18 19.73
C GLN A 249 -12.25 -8.14 20.72
N GLY A 250 -13.15 -7.37 21.34
CA GLY A 250 -12.81 -6.35 22.32
C GLY A 250 -12.35 -5.02 21.70
N SER A 251 -11.39 -4.38 22.32
CA SER A 251 -10.75 -3.14 21.87
C SER A 251 -9.35 -3.02 22.49
N ILE A 252 -8.46 -2.27 21.86
CA ILE A 252 -7.09 -2.06 22.31
C ILE A 252 -6.92 -0.62 22.75
N SER A 253 -6.39 -0.42 23.97
CA SER A 253 -6.24 0.90 24.56
C SER A 253 -5.02 1.64 24.01
N HIS A 254 -5.08 2.97 23.98
CA HIS A 254 -3.95 3.82 23.60
C HIS A 254 -2.75 3.61 24.52
N ILE A 255 -2.96 3.31 25.79
CA ILE A 255 -1.87 3.05 26.74
C ILE A 255 -1.12 1.75 26.41
N ASP A 256 -1.85 0.70 25.97
CA ASP A 256 -1.24 -0.57 25.57
C ASP A 256 -0.48 -0.42 24.25
N LEU A 257 -1.05 0.33 23.30
CA LEU A 257 -0.34 0.68 22.06
C LEU A 257 0.93 1.47 22.34
N PHE A 258 0.86 2.50 23.21
CA PHE A 258 2.00 3.32 23.60
C PHE A 258 3.13 2.47 24.21
N ARG A 259 2.80 1.69 25.26
CA ARG A 259 3.79 0.87 25.95
C ARG A 259 4.45 -0.13 25.02
N THR A 260 3.65 -0.81 24.20
CA THR A 260 4.17 -1.82 23.27
C THR A 260 5.02 -1.19 22.17
N ALA A 261 4.55 -0.11 21.54
CA ALA A 261 5.29 0.55 20.46
C ALA A 261 6.61 1.17 20.96
N THR A 262 6.58 1.88 22.10
CA THR A 262 7.79 2.49 22.66
C THR A 262 8.80 1.45 23.12
N ARG A 263 8.36 0.33 23.70
CA ARG A 263 9.22 -0.77 24.08
C ARG A 263 9.92 -1.40 22.86
N TYR A 264 9.19 -1.65 21.78
CA TYR A 264 9.78 -2.21 20.56
C TYR A 264 10.74 -1.24 19.87
N TYR A 265 10.40 0.05 19.87
CA TYR A 265 11.20 1.05 19.18
C TYR A 265 12.46 1.45 19.93
N TYR A 266 12.37 1.65 21.26
CA TYR A 266 13.50 2.11 22.10
C TYR A 266 14.23 0.98 22.82
N GLY A 267 13.71 -0.26 22.79
CA GLY A 267 14.28 -1.41 23.49
C GLY A 267 14.06 -1.40 25.03
N HIS A 268 13.35 -0.41 25.56
CA HIS A 268 13.06 -0.29 27.00
C HIS A 268 11.67 0.33 27.26
N ASP A 269 11.19 0.15 28.48
CA ASP A 269 9.89 0.70 28.88
C ASP A 269 9.96 2.23 29.04
N VAL A 270 9.05 2.92 28.41
CA VAL A 270 8.90 4.38 28.51
C VAL A 270 7.68 4.71 29.36
N LYS A 271 7.86 5.52 30.42
CA LYS A 271 6.74 5.98 31.25
C LYS A 271 5.92 7.04 30.51
N PRO A 272 4.61 6.82 30.26
CA PRO A 272 3.75 7.81 29.63
C PRO A 272 3.51 9.02 30.54
N LEU A 273 3.37 10.20 29.94
CA LEU A 273 2.86 11.41 30.59
C LEU A 273 1.37 11.51 30.29
N LYS A 274 0.55 11.22 31.29
CA LYS A 274 -0.91 11.30 31.16
C LYS A 274 -1.38 12.76 31.22
N MET A 275 -1.88 13.27 30.10
CA MET A 275 -2.41 14.63 30.03
C MET A 275 -3.88 14.64 30.48
N PRO A 276 -4.25 15.35 31.56
CA PRO A 276 -5.62 15.46 32.01
C PRO A 276 -6.59 15.91 30.90
N LYS A 277 -7.77 15.31 30.82
CA LYS A 277 -8.74 15.54 29.74
C LYS A 277 -9.08 17.02 29.53
N PHE A 278 -9.18 17.80 30.60
CA PHE A 278 -9.51 19.23 30.53
C PHE A 278 -8.41 20.09 29.89
N LEU A 279 -7.14 19.63 29.90
CA LEU A 279 -6.01 20.29 29.25
C LEU A 279 -5.84 19.91 27.77
N VAL A 280 -6.36 18.75 27.36
CA VAL A 280 -6.15 18.26 25.99
C VAL A 280 -6.84 19.16 24.96
N ARG A 281 -8.08 19.57 25.19
CA ARG A 281 -8.84 20.39 24.23
C ARG A 281 -8.22 21.77 24.02
N PRO A 282 -7.88 22.54 25.05
CA PRO A 282 -7.11 23.79 24.89
C PRO A 282 -5.75 23.58 24.21
N GLY A 283 -5.03 22.51 24.58
CA GLY A 283 -3.75 22.17 23.96
C GLY A 283 -3.86 21.89 22.46
N LEU A 284 -4.93 21.22 22.01
CA LEU A 284 -5.20 20.97 20.61
C LEU A 284 -5.54 22.27 19.84
N TYR A 285 -6.31 23.19 20.43
CA TYR A 285 -6.54 24.50 19.82
C TYR A 285 -5.25 25.28 19.66
N MET A 286 -4.40 25.30 20.70
CA MET A 286 -3.10 25.96 20.64
C MET A 286 -2.19 25.32 19.59
N LEU A 287 -2.16 23.99 19.49
CA LEU A 287 -1.41 23.26 18.48
C LEU A 287 -1.89 23.61 17.06
N CYS A 288 -3.21 23.66 16.83
CA CYS A 288 -3.80 24.06 15.56
C CYS A 288 -3.47 25.51 15.20
N PHE A 289 -3.50 26.43 16.18
CA PHE A 289 -3.15 27.83 15.99
C PHE A 289 -1.67 28.00 15.59
N TRP A 290 -0.76 27.33 16.30
CA TRP A 290 0.66 27.34 15.93
C TRP A 290 0.90 26.70 14.57
N GLY A 291 0.22 25.59 14.27
CA GLY A 291 0.27 24.94 12.96
C GLY A 291 -0.13 25.90 11.84
N TRP A 292 -1.20 26.67 12.05
CA TRP A 292 -1.68 27.68 11.11
C TRP A 292 -0.64 28.80 10.90
N LEU A 293 -0.04 29.32 11.99
CA LEU A 293 1.00 30.36 11.90
C LEU A 293 2.23 29.92 11.10
N ILE A 294 2.64 28.65 11.20
CA ILE A 294 3.83 28.14 10.49
C ILE A 294 3.49 27.45 9.16
N GLY A 295 2.24 27.58 8.69
CA GLY A 295 1.78 26.94 7.45
C GLY A 295 1.80 25.40 7.48
N ARG A 296 1.74 24.78 8.68
CA ARG A 296 1.70 23.32 8.85
C ARG A 296 0.33 22.88 9.30
N GLU A 297 -0.29 22.03 8.51
CA GLU A 297 -1.54 21.40 8.92
C GLU A 297 -1.31 20.38 10.03
N VAL A 298 -2.02 20.53 11.15
CA VAL A 298 -2.01 19.65 12.30
C VAL A 298 -3.03 18.53 12.09
N LEU A 299 -2.61 17.29 12.32
CA LEU A 299 -3.45 16.11 12.16
C LEU A 299 -4.46 15.96 13.30
N GLU A 300 -4.00 16.26 14.50
CA GLU A 300 -4.81 16.22 15.71
C GLU A 300 -5.80 17.39 15.69
N LYS A 301 -7.09 17.06 15.73
CA LYS A 301 -8.16 18.05 15.69
C LYS A 301 -8.87 18.17 17.05
N PRO A 302 -9.38 19.37 17.44
CA PRO A 302 -10.04 19.57 18.74
C PRO A 302 -11.20 18.61 19.03
N TRP A 303 -11.97 18.19 18.02
CA TRP A 303 -13.07 17.25 18.17
C TRP A 303 -12.61 15.86 18.71
N MET A 304 -11.35 15.47 18.48
CA MET A 304 -10.82 14.20 18.98
C MET A 304 -10.83 14.14 20.51
N SER A 305 -10.81 15.30 21.20
CA SER A 305 -10.88 15.37 22.66
C SER A 305 -12.18 14.81 23.24
N GLU A 306 -13.25 14.73 22.46
CA GLU A 306 -14.55 14.19 22.90
C GLU A 306 -14.52 12.67 23.10
N TYR A 307 -13.58 12.01 22.44
CA TYR A 307 -13.41 10.56 22.48
C TYR A 307 -12.36 10.08 23.50
N ILE A 308 -11.77 11.01 24.27
CA ILE A 308 -10.79 10.67 25.31
C ILE A 308 -11.43 9.77 26.36
N ASP A 309 -10.74 8.65 26.66
CA ASP A 309 -11.13 7.58 27.60
C ASP A 309 -12.45 6.87 27.23
N LYS A 310 -12.96 7.05 26.01
CA LYS A 310 -14.07 6.24 25.48
C LYS A 310 -13.54 4.97 24.81
N LYS A 311 -14.29 3.87 24.95
CA LYS A 311 -13.92 2.55 24.43
C LYS A 311 -14.95 2.09 23.39
N LEU A 312 -14.51 1.95 22.13
CA LEU A 312 -15.31 1.31 21.09
C LEU A 312 -15.06 -0.21 21.15
N THR A 313 -15.63 -0.85 22.14
CA THR A 313 -15.48 -2.31 22.32
C THR A 313 -16.49 -3.05 21.45
N ILE A 314 -16.09 -4.18 20.87
CA ILE A 314 -16.95 -5.03 20.04
C ILE A 314 -17.06 -6.44 20.59
N ASP A 315 -18.22 -7.05 20.33
CA ASP A 315 -18.45 -8.49 20.42
C ASP A 315 -18.83 -9.01 19.03
N ALA A 316 -17.87 -9.65 18.36
CA ALA A 316 -18.00 -10.22 17.02
C ALA A 316 -18.25 -11.74 17.05
N SER A 317 -18.67 -12.29 18.18
CA SER A 317 -18.86 -13.74 18.36
C SER A 317 -19.88 -14.33 17.40
N VAL A 318 -20.93 -13.58 17.05
CA VAL A 318 -21.95 -13.99 16.06
C VAL A 318 -21.31 -14.10 14.67
N THR A 319 -20.54 -13.10 14.24
CA THR A 319 -19.78 -13.14 12.98
C THR A 319 -18.85 -14.34 12.93
N TYR A 320 -18.07 -14.58 14.00
CA TYR A 320 -17.11 -15.68 14.04
C TYR A 320 -17.79 -17.03 13.91
N LYS A 321 -18.91 -17.24 14.60
CA LYS A 321 -19.69 -18.47 14.54
C LYS A 321 -20.35 -18.67 13.17
N SER A 322 -21.01 -17.65 12.65
CA SER A 322 -21.78 -17.75 11.40
C SER A 322 -20.90 -17.93 10.17
N LEU A 323 -19.71 -17.35 10.16
CA LEU A 323 -18.77 -17.49 9.04
C LEU A 323 -17.76 -18.62 9.23
N GLY A 324 -17.66 -19.24 10.42
CA GLY A 324 -16.57 -20.16 10.72
C GLY A 324 -15.20 -19.51 10.53
N TRP A 325 -15.09 -18.23 10.85
CA TRP A 325 -13.89 -17.40 10.68
C TRP A 325 -13.63 -16.60 11.96
N LYS A 326 -12.36 -16.41 12.25
CA LYS A 326 -11.89 -15.49 13.31
C LYS A 326 -10.54 -14.90 12.96
N PRO A 327 -10.21 -13.69 13.48
CA PRO A 327 -8.90 -13.09 13.28
C PRO A 327 -7.76 -13.99 13.77
N THR A 328 -6.66 -13.99 13.05
CA THR A 328 -5.48 -14.81 13.34
C THR A 328 -4.67 -14.18 14.49
N PRO A 329 -4.35 -14.88 15.59
CA PRO A 329 -3.66 -14.29 16.75
C PRO A 329 -2.33 -13.60 16.42
N ARG A 330 -1.58 -14.11 15.42
CA ARG A 330 -0.31 -13.50 14.97
C ARG A 330 -0.48 -12.13 14.32
N TYR A 331 -1.68 -11.80 13.85
CA TYR A 331 -2.03 -10.51 13.27
C TYR A 331 -2.72 -9.57 14.27
N HIS A 332 -2.67 -9.86 15.55
CA HIS A 332 -3.14 -8.94 16.58
C HIS A 332 -2.25 -7.69 16.62
N VAL A 333 -2.87 -6.49 16.73
CA VAL A 333 -2.14 -5.22 16.56
C VAL A 333 -0.94 -5.09 17.49
N LEU A 334 -1.05 -5.44 18.77
CA LEU A 334 0.09 -5.35 19.69
C LEU A 334 1.28 -6.22 19.26
N ARG A 335 1.03 -7.39 18.69
CA ARG A 335 2.10 -8.25 18.13
C ARG A 335 2.68 -7.68 16.84
N ARG A 336 1.82 -7.05 16.01
CA ARG A 336 2.26 -6.47 14.73
C ARG A 336 2.97 -5.14 14.89
N LEU A 337 2.87 -4.47 16.04
CA LEU A 337 3.63 -3.25 16.30
C LEU A 337 5.15 -3.47 16.13
N LEU A 338 5.67 -4.66 16.44
CA LEU A 338 7.08 -4.99 16.18
C LEU A 338 7.43 -4.80 14.69
N PHE A 339 6.63 -5.37 13.79
CA PHE A 339 6.85 -5.25 12.34
C PHE A 339 6.67 -3.83 11.83
N ILE A 340 5.70 -3.10 12.40
CA ILE A 340 5.45 -1.70 12.04
C ILE A 340 6.62 -0.81 12.48
N THR A 341 7.14 -1.00 13.71
CA THR A 341 8.29 -0.23 14.22
C THR A 341 9.56 -0.57 13.48
N GLU A 342 9.80 -1.85 13.14
CA GLU A 342 10.93 -2.25 12.29
C GLU A 342 10.89 -1.59 10.92
N LYS A 343 9.72 -1.59 10.24
CA LYS A 343 9.58 -0.88 8.96
C LYS A 343 9.74 0.64 9.09
N MET A 344 9.33 1.22 10.21
CA MET A 344 9.56 2.64 10.50
C MET A 344 11.06 2.96 10.66
N ILE A 345 11.84 2.06 11.25
CA ILE A 345 13.29 2.21 11.47
C ILE A 345 14.05 1.95 10.16
N THR A 346 13.77 0.83 9.50
CA THR A 346 14.54 0.34 8.35
C THR A 346 14.16 1.04 7.04
N HIS A 347 12.91 1.50 6.89
CA HIS A 347 12.39 2.14 5.68
C HIS A 347 11.59 3.42 6.01
N PRO A 348 12.16 4.41 6.70
CA PRO A 348 11.43 5.56 7.26
C PRO A 348 10.70 6.39 6.19
N ASN A 349 11.32 6.57 5.03
CA ASN A 349 10.75 7.38 3.96
C ASN A 349 9.55 6.67 3.29
N ASN A 350 9.66 5.36 3.00
CA ASN A 350 8.58 4.57 2.44
C ASN A 350 7.42 4.44 3.44
N TRP A 351 7.74 4.18 4.73
CA TRP A 351 6.74 4.13 5.79
C TRP A 351 5.95 5.44 5.88
N THR A 352 6.65 6.58 5.91
CA THR A 352 6.02 7.92 5.92
C THR A 352 5.19 8.16 4.67
N PHE A 353 5.72 7.85 3.49
CA PHE A 353 5.02 8.06 2.22
C PHE A 353 3.70 7.27 2.15
N ARG A 354 3.71 5.97 2.45
CA ARG A 354 2.51 5.12 2.42
C ARG A 354 1.43 5.62 3.37
N ASN A 355 1.80 6.08 4.56
CA ASN A 355 0.87 6.58 5.55
C ASN A 355 0.34 7.99 5.21
N GLU A 356 1.16 8.85 4.64
CA GLU A 356 0.72 10.18 4.19
C GLU A 356 -0.20 10.09 2.97
N LEU A 357 -0.03 9.07 2.09
CA LEU A 357 -0.99 8.76 1.03
C LEU A 357 -2.40 8.49 1.60
N MET A 358 -2.49 7.78 2.71
CA MET A 358 -3.77 7.49 3.37
C MET A 358 -4.45 8.74 3.93
N LEU A 359 -3.69 9.78 4.24
CA LEU A 359 -4.20 11.06 4.68
C LEU A 359 -4.60 11.99 3.53
N GLN A 360 -4.47 11.53 2.27
CA GLN A 360 -4.65 12.35 1.07
C GLN A 360 -3.82 13.66 1.08
N ARG A 361 -2.72 13.64 1.86
CA ARG A 361 -1.83 14.80 2.10
C ARG A 361 -0.55 14.76 1.28
N VAL A 362 -0.44 13.84 0.37
CA VAL A 362 0.67 13.90 -0.59
C VAL A 362 0.38 15.11 -1.48
N ALA A 363 0.81 16.29 -0.99
CA ALA A 363 1.11 17.36 -1.93
C ALA A 363 1.97 16.72 -3.01
N TYR A 364 1.63 16.94 -4.25
CA TYR A 364 2.32 16.43 -5.42
C TYR A 364 3.79 16.88 -5.31
N ARG A 365 4.61 16.05 -4.62
CA ARG A 365 6.02 16.38 -4.37
C ARG A 365 6.73 16.28 -5.70
N GLN A 366 7.66 17.17 -5.96
CA GLN A 366 8.46 17.12 -7.18
C GLN A 366 9.13 15.75 -7.37
N SER A 367 9.50 15.06 -6.29
CA SER A 367 10.04 13.69 -6.35
C SER A 367 9.00 12.67 -6.84
N THR A 368 7.73 12.83 -6.49
CA THR A 368 6.64 11.97 -7.01
C THR A 368 6.42 12.25 -8.49
N MET A 369 6.41 13.53 -8.88
CA MET A 369 6.32 13.92 -10.30
C MET A 369 7.50 13.38 -11.12
N MET A 370 8.74 13.48 -10.61
CA MET A 370 9.92 12.87 -11.24
C MET A 370 9.73 11.36 -11.43
N TYR A 371 9.27 10.66 -10.39
CA TYR A 371 9.03 9.22 -10.44
C TYR A 371 7.97 8.85 -11.47
N ASP A 372 6.86 9.58 -11.51
CA ASP A 372 5.76 9.32 -12.46
C ASP A 372 6.23 9.50 -13.90
N ILE A 373 7.00 10.58 -14.19
CA ILE A 373 7.60 10.81 -15.52
C ILE A 373 8.61 9.71 -15.85
N LEU A 374 9.50 9.33 -14.94
CA LEU A 374 10.46 8.25 -15.16
C LEU A 374 9.75 6.92 -15.43
N THR A 375 8.63 6.66 -14.74
CA THR A 375 7.84 5.45 -14.96
C THR A 375 7.15 5.48 -16.32
N GLU A 376 6.60 6.62 -16.73
CA GLU A 376 6.00 6.83 -18.07
C GLU A 376 7.02 6.57 -19.18
N LEU A 377 8.24 7.09 -19.01
CA LEU A 377 9.28 7.03 -20.01
C LEU A 377 10.15 5.76 -19.95
N ARG A 378 9.90 4.85 -18.99
CA ARG A 378 10.74 3.68 -18.72
C ARG A 378 11.01 2.84 -19.96
N GLU A 379 9.96 2.35 -20.61
CA GLU A 379 10.11 1.45 -21.77
C GLU A 379 10.86 2.11 -22.91
N SER A 380 10.49 3.33 -23.28
CA SER A 380 11.17 4.06 -24.35
C SER A 380 12.63 4.39 -24.02
N SER A 381 12.92 4.68 -22.75
CA SER A 381 14.29 4.95 -22.28
C SER A 381 15.14 3.68 -22.26
N VAL A 382 14.58 2.57 -21.80
CA VAL A 382 15.25 1.26 -21.78
C VAL A 382 15.55 0.80 -23.21
N ASP A 383 14.60 0.90 -24.13
CA ASP A 383 14.83 0.52 -25.54
C ASP A 383 15.89 1.40 -26.21
N LYS A 384 15.90 2.72 -25.92
CA LYS A 384 16.99 3.61 -26.37
C LYS A 384 18.33 3.18 -25.82
N LEU A 385 18.42 2.81 -24.53
CA LEU A 385 19.66 2.36 -23.89
C LEU A 385 20.15 1.04 -24.48
N VAL A 386 19.27 0.06 -24.68
CA VAL A 386 19.61 -1.22 -25.33
C VAL A 386 20.18 -0.96 -26.73
N ASN A 387 19.49 -0.14 -27.52
CA ASN A 387 19.95 0.19 -28.86
C ASN A 387 21.28 0.93 -28.85
N GLU A 388 21.50 1.85 -27.90
CA GLU A 388 22.76 2.58 -27.74
C GLU A 388 23.94 1.65 -27.43
N VAL A 389 23.74 0.71 -26.48
CA VAL A 389 24.76 -0.32 -26.13
C VAL A 389 25.10 -1.19 -27.32
N LEU A 390 24.12 -1.54 -28.17
CA LEU A 390 24.30 -2.45 -29.31
C LEU A 390 24.86 -1.74 -30.58
N LYS A 391 24.99 -0.42 -30.57
CA LYS A 391 25.56 0.31 -31.72
C LYS A 391 26.99 -0.16 -32.03
N PRO A 392 27.37 -0.29 -33.35
CA PRO A 392 28.74 -0.68 -33.75
C PRO A 392 29.84 0.21 -33.16
N GLU A 393 29.59 1.51 -33.09
CA GLU A 393 30.50 2.52 -32.54
C GLU A 393 30.83 2.33 -31.05
N ASN A 394 29.92 1.69 -30.31
CA ASN A 394 30.08 1.40 -28.89
C ASN A 394 30.68 0.00 -28.61
N ALA A 395 31.19 -0.71 -29.64
CA ALA A 395 31.71 -2.07 -29.48
C ALA A 395 32.90 -2.16 -28.50
N ALA A 396 33.78 -1.18 -28.52
CA ALA A 396 34.92 -1.11 -27.58
C ALA A 396 34.51 -0.71 -26.15
N ARG A 397 33.38 -0.03 -26.02
CA ARG A 397 32.87 0.44 -24.73
C ARG A 397 32.06 -0.65 -23.98
N PHE A 398 31.31 -1.49 -24.72
CA PHE A 398 30.43 -2.52 -24.17
C PHE A 398 30.68 -3.90 -24.78
N PRO A 399 31.93 -4.44 -24.73
CA PRO A 399 32.29 -5.68 -25.43
C PRO A 399 31.51 -6.91 -24.92
N ASN A 400 31.24 -7.02 -23.65
CA ASN A 400 30.53 -8.17 -23.07
C ASN A 400 29.01 -7.99 -23.07
N TYR A 401 28.49 -6.77 -22.80
CA TYR A 401 27.06 -6.51 -22.91
C TYR A 401 26.52 -6.75 -24.33
N ARG A 402 27.31 -6.53 -25.35
CA ARG A 402 26.93 -6.79 -26.76
C ARG A 402 26.87 -8.27 -27.12
N LYS A 403 27.55 -9.14 -26.38
CA LYS A 403 27.49 -10.61 -26.51
C LYS A 403 26.32 -11.23 -25.74
N MET A 404 25.73 -10.45 -24.83
CA MET A 404 24.59 -10.87 -24.02
C MET A 404 23.33 -10.96 -24.88
N ASP A 405 22.44 -11.89 -24.53
CA ASP A 405 21.11 -11.94 -25.10
C ASP A 405 20.39 -10.58 -24.94
N ARG A 406 19.65 -10.15 -25.98
CA ARG A 406 19.01 -8.83 -26.02
C ARG A 406 17.96 -8.66 -24.91
N ASP A 407 17.19 -9.70 -24.62
CA ASP A 407 16.13 -9.63 -23.60
C ASP A 407 16.74 -9.61 -22.20
N LEU A 408 17.82 -10.37 -22.00
CA LEU A 408 18.60 -10.35 -20.77
C LEU A 408 19.27 -8.97 -20.53
N LEU A 409 19.85 -8.36 -21.56
CA LEU A 409 20.39 -7.00 -21.49
C LEU A 409 19.29 -5.99 -21.14
N LYS A 410 18.14 -6.08 -21.82
CA LYS A 410 16.98 -5.23 -21.56
C LYS A 410 16.51 -5.37 -20.11
N TRP A 411 16.47 -6.59 -19.58
CA TRP A 411 16.08 -6.86 -18.21
C TRP A 411 17.02 -6.20 -17.18
N TYR A 412 18.35 -6.33 -17.35
CA TYR A 412 19.32 -5.69 -16.44
C TYR A 412 19.24 -4.16 -16.50
N ILE A 413 19.07 -3.58 -17.67
CA ILE A 413 18.88 -2.13 -17.82
C ILE A 413 17.57 -1.69 -17.13
N THR A 414 16.48 -2.46 -17.29
CA THR A 414 15.20 -2.20 -16.63
C THR A 414 15.34 -2.23 -15.13
N LEU A 415 16.03 -3.24 -14.57
CA LEU A 415 16.27 -3.37 -13.14
C LEU A 415 17.05 -2.17 -12.58
N ASN A 416 18.14 -1.78 -13.25
CA ASN A 416 18.92 -0.62 -12.85
C ASN A 416 18.09 0.68 -12.90
N TYR A 417 17.33 0.87 -13.98
CA TYR A 417 16.43 2.02 -14.13
C TYR A 417 15.39 2.09 -13.01
N GLN A 418 14.77 0.97 -12.65
CA GLN A 418 13.77 0.91 -11.58
C GLN A 418 14.37 1.13 -10.20
N LEU A 419 15.56 0.60 -9.92
CA LEU A 419 16.27 0.87 -8.67
C LEU A 419 16.52 2.37 -8.48
N VAL A 420 17.03 3.04 -9.51
CA VAL A 420 17.23 4.50 -9.46
C VAL A 420 15.89 5.23 -9.32
N SER A 421 14.86 4.85 -10.09
CA SER A 421 13.53 5.47 -9.99
C SER A 421 12.91 5.31 -8.59
N SER A 422 13.09 4.14 -7.95
CA SER A 422 12.59 3.90 -6.60
C SER A 422 13.23 4.84 -5.57
N THR A 423 14.52 5.14 -5.73
CA THR A 423 15.20 6.11 -4.84
C THR A 423 14.65 7.52 -4.97
N VAL A 424 14.22 7.91 -6.17
CA VAL A 424 13.54 9.19 -6.41
C VAL A 424 12.23 9.26 -5.65
N ARG A 425 11.42 8.21 -5.75
CA ARG A 425 10.10 8.13 -5.11
C ARG A 425 10.19 8.20 -3.59
N TYR A 426 11.06 7.39 -3.00
CA TYR A 426 11.10 7.16 -1.56
C TYR A 426 12.21 7.94 -0.84
N ARG A 427 13.14 8.56 -1.57
CA ARG A 427 14.36 9.19 -1.03
C ARG A 427 15.19 8.22 -0.18
N ASP A 428 15.17 6.96 -0.56
CA ASP A 428 15.85 5.88 0.15
C ASP A 428 16.79 5.16 -0.81
N ARG A 429 18.07 5.14 -0.47
CA ARG A 429 19.14 4.53 -1.26
C ARG A 429 19.66 3.23 -0.65
N ALA A 430 19.01 2.71 0.43
CA ALA A 430 19.52 1.55 1.18
C ALA A 430 19.72 0.29 0.33
N MET A 431 18.95 0.13 -0.76
CA MET A 431 19.09 -1.02 -1.67
C MET A 431 20.25 -0.89 -2.66
N ILE A 432 20.74 0.33 -2.91
CA ILE A 432 21.75 0.59 -3.95
C ILE A 432 23.09 -0.10 -3.66
N PRO A 433 23.68 0.01 -2.44
CA PRO A 433 24.94 -0.68 -2.13
C PRO A 433 24.82 -2.21 -2.31
N ASN A 434 23.76 -2.82 -1.79
CA ASN A 434 23.56 -4.27 -1.92
C ASN A 434 23.45 -4.71 -3.39
N TYR A 435 22.72 -3.96 -4.21
CA TYR A 435 22.65 -4.23 -5.65
C TYR A 435 24.02 -4.11 -6.32
N ALA A 436 24.77 -3.06 -6.01
CA ALA A 436 26.09 -2.82 -6.57
C ALA A 436 27.07 -3.95 -6.23
N GLN A 437 27.07 -4.44 -4.98
CA GLN A 437 27.89 -5.57 -4.54
C GLN A 437 27.54 -6.86 -5.29
N VAL A 438 26.26 -7.20 -5.39
CA VAL A 438 25.78 -8.39 -6.14
C VAL A 438 26.18 -8.30 -7.60
N MET A 439 26.04 -7.13 -8.22
CA MET A 439 26.42 -6.91 -9.60
C MET A 439 27.94 -6.96 -9.81
N ALA A 440 28.73 -6.43 -8.86
CA ALA A 440 30.20 -6.50 -8.94
C ALA A 440 30.67 -7.96 -8.96
N TYR A 441 30.15 -8.81 -8.07
CA TYR A 441 30.45 -10.22 -8.04
C TYR A 441 30.07 -10.92 -9.36
N ARG A 442 28.81 -10.79 -9.80
CA ARG A 442 28.32 -11.44 -11.01
C ARG A 442 29.12 -11.05 -12.24
N ARG A 443 29.33 -9.75 -12.44
CA ARG A 443 30.09 -9.25 -13.60
C ARG A 443 31.56 -9.61 -13.56
N PHE A 444 32.14 -9.70 -12.34
CA PHE A 444 33.50 -10.18 -12.19
C PHE A 444 33.65 -11.65 -12.66
N VAL A 445 32.75 -12.54 -12.19
CA VAL A 445 32.76 -13.97 -12.58
C VAL A 445 32.46 -14.14 -14.08
N GLU A 446 31.58 -13.32 -14.65
CA GLU A 446 31.25 -13.34 -16.06
C GLU A 446 32.35 -12.68 -16.96
N GLY A 447 33.43 -12.17 -16.38
CA GLY A 447 34.58 -11.60 -17.10
C GLY A 447 34.35 -10.19 -17.64
N PHE A 448 33.38 -9.44 -17.09
CA PHE A 448 33.20 -8.03 -17.45
C PHE A 448 34.30 -7.17 -16.86
N THR A 449 34.65 -6.08 -17.52
CA THR A 449 35.53 -5.07 -16.93
C THR A 449 34.74 -4.09 -16.05
N ALA A 450 35.35 -3.59 -14.98
CA ALA A 450 34.70 -2.59 -14.13
C ALA A 450 34.28 -1.35 -14.93
N ARG A 451 35.08 -0.94 -15.90
CA ARG A 451 34.82 0.22 -16.76
C ARG A 451 33.52 0.05 -17.55
N GLU A 452 33.31 -1.12 -18.14
CA GLU A 452 32.12 -1.41 -18.95
C GLU A 452 30.83 -1.32 -18.13
N VAL A 453 30.84 -1.86 -16.91
CA VAL A 453 29.69 -1.84 -16.00
C VAL A 453 29.37 -0.43 -15.51
N LYS A 454 30.39 0.31 -15.10
CA LYS A 454 30.26 1.73 -14.69
C LYS A 454 29.72 2.59 -15.83
N ASP A 455 30.25 2.39 -17.05
CA ASP A 455 29.77 3.12 -18.22
C ASP A 455 28.30 2.89 -18.49
N LEU A 456 27.77 1.67 -18.27
CA LEU A 456 26.34 1.38 -18.41
C LEU A 456 25.51 2.02 -17.30
N MET A 457 25.95 1.95 -16.04
CA MET A 457 25.27 2.60 -14.91
C MET A 457 25.19 4.11 -15.15
N PHE A 458 26.29 4.74 -15.54
CA PHE A 458 26.34 6.17 -15.80
C PHE A 458 25.51 6.57 -17.04
N LEU A 459 25.54 5.78 -18.11
CA LEU A 459 24.73 6.01 -19.31
C LEU A 459 23.23 5.96 -18.97
N THR A 460 22.82 5.00 -18.14
CA THR A 460 21.43 4.89 -17.65
C THR A 460 21.03 6.15 -16.89
N ALA A 461 21.85 6.58 -15.92
CA ALA A 461 21.57 7.79 -15.13
C ALA A 461 21.50 9.06 -15.99
N LYS A 462 22.41 9.22 -16.96
CA LYS A 462 22.41 10.36 -17.89
C LYS A 462 21.19 10.37 -18.81
N THR A 463 20.72 9.21 -19.22
CA THR A 463 19.48 9.10 -20.02
C THR A 463 18.26 9.51 -19.19
N MET A 464 18.20 9.09 -17.91
CA MET A 464 17.13 9.48 -16.99
C MET A 464 17.16 10.98 -16.68
N GLU A 465 18.33 11.54 -16.38
CA GLU A 465 18.55 12.99 -16.16
C GLU A 465 18.05 13.80 -17.37
N LYS A 466 18.51 13.44 -18.57
CA LYS A 466 18.13 14.12 -19.81
C LYS A 466 16.62 14.07 -20.03
N SER A 467 16.01 12.90 -19.86
CA SER A 467 14.56 12.72 -20.05
C SER A 467 13.73 13.57 -19.08
N LEU A 468 14.21 13.79 -17.86
CA LEU A 468 13.56 14.69 -16.90
C LEU A 468 13.76 16.16 -17.27
N LEU A 469 14.98 16.57 -17.63
CA LEU A 469 15.29 17.97 -17.97
C LEU A 469 14.65 18.45 -19.28
N GLU A 470 14.25 17.53 -20.15
CA GLU A 470 13.46 17.83 -21.35
C GLU A 470 11.99 18.20 -21.02
N ARG A 471 11.52 17.90 -19.81
CA ARG A 471 10.16 18.26 -19.36
C ARG A 471 10.13 19.70 -18.83
N PRO A 472 9.10 20.50 -19.19
CA PRO A 472 9.00 21.91 -18.77
C PRO A 472 9.10 22.10 -17.26
N GLU A 473 8.54 21.15 -16.47
CA GLU A 473 8.47 21.19 -15.02
C GLU A 473 9.85 21.08 -14.34
N PHE A 474 10.86 20.56 -15.04
CA PHE A 474 12.20 20.32 -14.49
C PHE A 474 13.33 21.05 -15.25
N LYS A 475 13.00 21.83 -16.26
CA LYS A 475 14.00 22.53 -17.11
C LYS A 475 15.01 23.35 -16.29
N ASP A 476 14.56 23.99 -15.23
CA ASP A 476 15.39 24.82 -14.34
C ASP A 476 15.76 24.10 -13.02
N SER A 477 15.58 22.80 -12.95
CA SER A 477 15.77 22.00 -11.72
C SER A 477 16.98 21.06 -11.79
N LYS A 478 18.00 21.38 -12.60
CA LYS A 478 19.14 20.49 -12.86
C LYS A 478 19.80 19.96 -11.59
N GLN A 479 20.18 20.84 -10.67
CA GLN A 479 20.84 20.43 -9.41
C GLN A 479 20.00 19.41 -8.62
N ARG A 480 18.70 19.61 -8.60
CA ARG A 480 17.79 18.69 -7.90
C ARG A 480 17.66 17.34 -8.62
N VAL A 481 17.61 17.34 -9.95
CA VAL A 481 17.62 16.11 -10.75
C VAL A 481 18.93 15.36 -10.53
N ASP A 482 20.06 16.06 -10.54
CA ASP A 482 21.38 15.50 -10.25
C ASP A 482 21.43 14.87 -8.85
N ASP A 483 20.92 15.54 -7.82
CA ASP A 483 20.86 15.03 -6.44
C ASP A 483 20.08 13.71 -6.32
N TYR A 484 19.05 13.51 -7.15
CA TYR A 484 18.28 12.26 -7.12
C TYR A 484 18.85 11.18 -8.03
N ILE A 485 19.27 11.52 -9.23
CA ILE A 485 19.67 10.55 -10.26
C ILE A 485 21.18 10.33 -10.26
N ILE A 486 21.95 11.40 -10.44
CA ILE A 486 23.40 11.28 -10.64
C ILE A 486 24.10 10.84 -9.35
N LEU A 487 23.75 11.42 -8.18
CA LEU A 487 24.35 10.99 -6.92
C LEU A 487 23.95 9.55 -6.54
N THR A 488 22.77 9.09 -6.96
CA THR A 488 22.38 7.69 -6.74
C THR A 488 23.21 6.74 -7.61
N ALA A 489 23.46 7.11 -8.87
CA ALA A 489 24.33 6.34 -9.75
C ALA A 489 25.78 6.37 -9.26
N GLN A 490 26.27 7.52 -8.77
CA GLN A 490 27.62 7.63 -8.20
C GLN A 490 27.79 6.70 -7.01
N LEU A 491 26.83 6.67 -6.07
CA LEU A 491 26.84 5.73 -4.95
C LEU A 491 26.93 4.27 -5.43
N ALA A 492 26.16 3.90 -6.46
CA ALA A 492 26.22 2.55 -7.02
C ALA A 492 27.56 2.24 -7.66
N ILE A 493 28.15 3.21 -8.36
CA ILE A 493 29.43 3.09 -9.04
C ILE A 493 30.59 2.94 -8.03
N ASP A 494 30.60 3.76 -6.98
CA ASP A 494 31.64 3.73 -5.95
C ASP A 494 31.60 2.37 -5.21
N GLU A 495 30.44 1.93 -4.77
CA GLU A 495 30.28 0.62 -4.09
C GLU A 495 30.62 -0.56 -5.00
N PHE A 496 30.28 -0.45 -6.31
CA PHE A 496 30.66 -1.44 -7.31
C PHE A 496 32.19 -1.50 -7.47
N GLU A 497 32.88 -0.36 -7.55
CA GLU A 497 34.34 -0.29 -7.69
C GLU A 497 35.04 -0.87 -6.47
N ASP A 498 34.64 -0.45 -5.27
CA ASP A 498 35.21 -0.94 -4.01
C ASP A 498 35.09 -2.48 -3.92
N THR A 499 33.90 -3.01 -4.23
CA THR A 499 33.69 -4.46 -4.25
C THR A 499 34.53 -5.14 -5.34
N TYR A 500 34.59 -4.57 -6.54
CA TYR A 500 35.33 -5.12 -7.66
C TYR A 500 36.85 -5.13 -7.42
N GLU A 501 37.40 -4.14 -6.74
CA GLU A 501 38.82 -4.09 -6.31
C GLU A 501 39.12 -5.17 -5.27
N ILE A 502 38.21 -5.39 -4.32
CA ILE A 502 38.33 -6.49 -3.37
C ILE A 502 38.38 -7.84 -4.11
N LEU A 503 37.47 -8.07 -5.06
CA LEU A 503 37.44 -9.31 -5.84
C LEU A 503 38.73 -9.55 -6.63
N LYS A 504 39.32 -8.51 -7.21
CA LYS A 504 40.60 -8.60 -7.92
C LYS A 504 41.80 -8.94 -7.04
N SER A 505 41.73 -8.65 -5.74
CA SER A 505 42.80 -8.95 -4.81
C SER A 505 42.95 -10.43 -4.46
N TYR A 506 41.95 -11.27 -4.81
CA TYR A 506 41.95 -12.71 -4.60
C TYR A 506 42.29 -13.48 -5.89
N PRO A 507 43.00 -14.63 -5.81
CA PRO A 507 43.15 -15.54 -6.94
C PRO A 507 41.76 -15.99 -7.43
N PRO A 508 41.56 -16.16 -8.76
CA PRO A 508 40.26 -16.48 -9.34
C PRO A 508 39.60 -17.76 -8.76
N ASP A 509 40.42 -18.74 -8.39
CA ASP A 509 40.00 -20.02 -7.79
C ASP A 509 39.58 -19.89 -6.31
N GLN A 510 39.97 -18.82 -5.65
CA GLN A 510 39.64 -18.56 -4.23
C GLN A 510 38.48 -17.59 -4.06
N VAL A 511 38.08 -16.87 -5.09
CA VAL A 511 37.02 -15.85 -5.03
C VAL A 511 35.72 -16.44 -4.51
N ALA A 512 35.36 -17.66 -4.91
CA ALA A 512 34.15 -18.35 -4.45
C ALA A 512 34.24 -18.88 -3.00
N ALA A 513 35.44 -18.90 -2.39
CA ALA A 513 35.66 -19.44 -1.05
C ALA A 513 35.67 -18.39 0.05
N VAL A 514 35.72 -17.10 -0.29
CA VAL A 514 35.77 -16.00 0.69
C VAL A 514 34.39 -15.81 1.34
N ASP A 515 34.33 -15.85 2.67
CA ASP A 515 33.06 -15.79 3.41
C ASP A 515 32.25 -14.52 3.14
N THR A 516 32.90 -13.38 2.93
CA THR A 516 32.26 -12.11 2.51
C THR A 516 31.64 -12.21 1.13
N ILE A 517 32.21 -13.03 0.25
CA ILE A 517 31.75 -13.25 -1.13
C ILE A 517 30.63 -14.32 -1.15
N LYS A 518 30.73 -15.35 -0.28
CA LYS A 518 29.62 -16.32 -0.11
C LYS A 518 28.32 -15.65 0.33
N ALA A 519 28.41 -14.59 1.15
CA ALA A 519 27.25 -13.81 1.57
C ALA A 519 26.62 -12.99 0.43
N ILE A 520 27.37 -12.74 -0.66
CA ILE A 520 26.93 -11.91 -1.80
C ILE A 520 26.64 -12.75 -3.06
N SER A 521 27.11 -14.01 -3.12
CA SER A 521 27.22 -14.79 -4.35
C SER A 521 25.99 -15.59 -4.77
N GLY A 522 24.91 -15.60 -3.98
CA GLY A 522 23.72 -16.40 -4.28
C GLY A 522 22.85 -15.81 -5.38
N SER A 523 22.34 -16.64 -6.31
CA SER A 523 21.24 -16.27 -7.22
C SER A 523 20.02 -15.75 -6.42
N ASP A 524 19.89 -16.22 -5.17
CA ASP A 524 18.85 -15.79 -4.23
C ASP A 524 18.99 -14.33 -3.77
N ASP A 525 20.20 -13.74 -3.81
CA ASP A 525 20.38 -12.33 -3.41
C ASP A 525 19.84 -11.36 -4.45
N LEU A 526 20.07 -11.62 -5.74
CA LEU A 526 19.46 -10.82 -6.80
C LEU A 526 17.93 -11.00 -6.80
N LYS A 527 17.45 -12.23 -6.62
CA LYS A 527 16.03 -12.52 -6.46
C LYS A 527 15.42 -11.81 -5.26
N ARG A 528 16.14 -11.76 -4.13
CA ARG A 528 15.72 -11.02 -2.93
C ARG A 528 15.62 -9.52 -3.18
N ILE A 529 16.61 -8.92 -3.87
CA ILE A 529 16.58 -7.51 -4.26
C ILE A 529 15.39 -7.22 -5.17
N VAL A 530 15.14 -8.08 -6.17
CA VAL A 530 13.99 -7.95 -7.07
C VAL A 530 12.68 -8.02 -6.32
N LEU A 531 12.50 -9.00 -5.42
CA LEU A 531 11.30 -9.13 -4.58
C LEU A 531 11.12 -7.93 -3.63
N GLN A 532 12.21 -7.40 -3.06
CA GLN A 532 12.15 -6.19 -2.25
C GLN A 532 11.76 -4.97 -3.08
N LEU A 533 12.29 -4.86 -4.30
CA LEU A 533 11.95 -3.77 -5.22
C LEU A 533 10.49 -3.85 -5.66
N GLU A 534 9.96 -5.05 -5.90
CA GLU A 534 8.55 -5.28 -6.20
C GLU A 534 7.63 -4.91 -5.03
N ASP A 535 8.00 -5.28 -3.80
CA ASP A 535 7.25 -4.88 -2.58
C ASP A 535 7.23 -3.34 -2.42
N ILE A 536 8.29 -2.67 -2.86
CA ILE A 536 8.43 -1.22 -2.80
C ILE A 536 7.69 -0.53 -3.95
N CYS A 537 7.88 -0.97 -5.18
CA CYS A 537 7.40 -0.29 -6.39
C CYS A 537 6.05 -0.80 -6.88
N SER A 538 5.57 -1.94 -6.37
CA SER A 538 4.38 -2.66 -6.85
C SER A 538 4.47 -3.05 -8.35
N ASP A 539 5.67 -3.15 -8.89
CA ASP A 539 5.96 -3.55 -10.26
C ASP A 539 6.31 -5.04 -10.31
N SER A 540 5.76 -5.76 -11.28
CA SER A 540 6.02 -7.19 -11.47
C SER A 540 7.28 -7.40 -12.31
N LEU A 541 8.45 -7.45 -11.65
CA LEU A 541 9.72 -7.83 -12.29
C LEU A 541 9.95 -9.34 -12.27
N SER A 542 9.36 -10.04 -11.29
CA SER A 542 9.57 -11.48 -11.07
C SER A 542 8.93 -12.35 -12.15
N HIS A 543 7.85 -11.93 -12.79
CA HIS A 543 7.25 -12.68 -13.91
C HIS A 543 8.17 -12.76 -15.14
N GLN A 544 9.10 -11.80 -15.29
CA GLN A 544 10.12 -11.84 -16.34
C GLN A 544 11.30 -12.76 -15.98
N LEU A 545 11.38 -13.21 -14.72
CA LEU A 545 12.48 -14.04 -14.19
C LEU A 545 12.26 -15.55 -14.33
N SER A 546 11.05 -16.03 -14.62
CA SER A 546 10.73 -17.46 -14.66
C SER A 546 11.49 -18.29 -15.71
N GLY A 547 12.28 -17.64 -16.55
CA GLY A 547 13.16 -18.29 -17.54
C GLY A 547 14.66 -18.02 -17.36
N LEU A 548 15.08 -17.24 -16.34
CA LEU A 548 16.46 -16.74 -16.20
C LEU A 548 17.21 -17.27 -14.95
N PHE A 549 16.56 -18.15 -14.13
CA PHE A 549 17.16 -18.82 -12.97
C PHE A 549 16.96 -20.32 -13.01
#